data_1630781955523e23cfb99a17db14c4ee
#
_entry.id   1630781955523e23cfb99a17db14c4ee
#
_cell.length_a   1.000
_cell.length_b   1.000
_cell.length_c   1.000
_cell.angle_alpha   90.00
_cell.angle_beta   90.00
_cell.angle_gamma   90.00
#
_symmetry.space_group_name_H-M   'P 1'
#
loop_
_entity.id
_entity.type
_entity.pdbx_description
1 polymer ?
#
loop_
_entity_poly.entity_id
_entity_poly.type
_entity_poly.pdbx_seq_one_letter_code
_entity_poly.pdbx_strand_id
1 'polypeptide(L)'
;IGTRGTFEEGYDFSVDEGLEGNFINGFYESVDIPYGEWNYGFPTKSQSLLNLPDLKKTEIYADGELFDMRTGKVEDYSRVLHMKDGYVERKLTWISPKGKKLQLVMERFVSLVHKNRMYQRIQITPVNFSGEIRICSHLNGDVENHTRKTNPLIGYGPFGSRLHMDKLQAEDGVLYYEGTTLQSCMTVGCGSQYKIEGAGEIVTVFETEEEKRHAVCESRMEIPENTTVTCEKAIVYTSSQDMEVSELERFTKKELKEASENGWRKEFQAHMDKIHEFWDVSDVQIYDDETLQQGIRFNLFHIMQSAGRDGRTGMGAKGLSGEGYEGHYFWDTEMYVLPVFVYTAPELARKLLEYRFRTLDQARDRAKVLGHQKGALY
;
A
#
# COMPACT_ATOMS: atom_id res chain seq x y z
N ILE A 1 2.10 1.04 -6.57
CA ILE A 1 2.04 1.02 -5.07
C ILE A 1 1.94 -0.40 -4.54
N GLY A 2 2.50 -0.61 -3.32
CA GLY A 2 2.30 -1.80 -2.51
C GLY A 2 1.80 -1.41 -1.12
N THR A 3 1.11 -2.31 -0.46
CA THR A 3 0.56 -2.04 0.87
C THR A 3 0.50 -3.31 1.70
N ARG A 4 0.66 -3.16 3.00
CA ARG A 4 0.46 -4.21 3.99
C ARG A 4 -0.40 -3.72 5.15
N GLY A 5 -0.78 -4.63 6.03
CA GLY A 5 -1.64 -4.38 7.17
C GLY A 5 -3.09 -4.16 6.76
N THR A 6 -3.91 -3.95 7.73
CA THR A 6 -5.33 -3.63 7.54
C THR A 6 -5.59 -2.22 8.04
N PHE A 7 -6.67 -1.63 7.59
CA PHE A 7 -7.03 -0.25 7.90
C PHE A 7 -8.03 -0.13 9.03
N GLU A 8 -8.70 -1.23 9.36
CA GLU A 8 -9.82 -1.29 10.30
C GLU A 8 -9.62 -2.27 11.45
N GLU A 9 -8.56 -3.05 11.40
CA GLU A 9 -8.23 -3.96 12.50
C GLU A 9 -7.53 -3.18 13.61
N GLY A 10 -8.03 -3.32 14.82
CA GLY A 10 -7.33 -2.89 16.00
C GLY A 10 -6.18 -3.84 16.29
N TYR A 11 -5.04 -3.62 15.69
CA TYR A 11 -3.83 -4.38 16.01
C TYR A 11 -3.21 -3.91 17.31
N ASP A 12 -2.70 -4.84 18.07
CA ASP A 12 -1.76 -4.53 19.14
C ASP A 12 -0.39 -4.27 18.52
N PHE A 13 -0.03 -3.01 18.39
CA PHE A 13 1.27 -2.57 17.88
C PHE A 13 2.46 -2.97 18.77
N SER A 14 2.23 -3.61 19.90
CA SER A 14 3.29 -4.20 20.73
C SER A 14 3.91 -5.45 20.10
N VAL A 15 3.22 -6.08 19.15
CA VAL A 15 3.71 -7.22 18.37
C VAL A 15 3.94 -6.82 16.92
N ASP A 16 5.00 -7.33 16.30
CA ASP A 16 5.40 -7.00 14.91
C ASP A 16 4.43 -7.50 13.84
N GLU A 17 3.34 -8.11 14.25
CA GLU A 17 2.33 -8.67 13.39
C GLU A 17 1.24 -7.62 13.14
N GLY A 18 0.95 -7.33 11.90
CA GLY A 18 -0.11 -6.41 11.52
C GLY A 18 0.29 -4.94 11.35
N LEU A 19 1.58 -4.66 11.33
CA LEU A 19 2.09 -3.32 11.05
C LEU A 19 1.64 -2.84 9.67
N GLU A 20 1.02 -1.68 9.62
CA GLU A 20 0.63 -1.04 8.37
C GLU A 20 1.83 -0.51 7.60
N GLY A 21 1.71 -0.42 6.29
CA GLY A 21 2.74 0.17 5.44
C GLY A 21 2.21 0.43 4.04
N ASN A 22 2.71 1.50 3.44
CA ASN A 22 2.41 1.91 2.08
C ASN A 22 3.70 2.26 1.38
N PHE A 23 3.90 1.76 0.16
CA PHE A 23 5.17 1.87 -0.54
C PHE A 23 4.97 2.21 -2.01
N ILE A 24 5.81 3.08 -2.54
CA ILE A 24 5.98 3.27 -3.99
C ILE A 24 7.28 2.59 -4.40
N ASN A 25 7.22 1.76 -5.43
CA ASN A 25 8.41 1.10 -5.94
C ASN A 25 9.46 2.12 -6.40
N GLY A 26 10.68 1.99 -5.89
CA GLY A 26 11.77 2.91 -6.18
C GLY A 26 11.72 4.25 -5.44
N PHE A 27 10.76 4.48 -4.54
CA PHE A 27 10.74 5.64 -3.65
C PHE A 27 11.52 5.31 -2.38
N TYR A 28 12.65 5.96 -2.16
CA TYR A 28 13.58 5.60 -1.10
C TYR A 28 14.13 6.83 -0.35
N GLU A 29 14.58 6.59 0.87
CA GLU A 29 15.43 7.51 1.61
C GLU A 29 16.87 7.02 1.61
N SER A 30 17.80 7.94 1.60
CA SER A 30 19.24 7.67 1.72
C SER A 30 19.71 7.97 3.13
N VAL A 31 20.53 7.08 3.70
CA VAL A 31 21.14 7.28 5.02
C VAL A 31 22.62 6.96 4.98
N ASP A 32 23.43 7.66 5.76
CA ASP A 32 24.85 7.37 5.89
C ASP A 32 25.04 6.09 6.71
N ILE A 33 25.97 5.24 6.28
CA ILE A 33 26.29 4.00 6.98
C ILE A 33 27.41 4.28 7.99
N PRO A 34 27.15 4.19 9.31
CA PRO A 34 28.16 4.37 10.33
C PRO A 34 29.02 3.09 10.49
N TYR A 35 30.16 3.04 9.87
CA TYR A 35 31.11 1.94 10.10
C TYR A 35 31.96 2.20 11.36
N GLY A 36 32.13 1.17 12.18
CA GLY A 36 33.14 1.20 13.26
C GLY A 36 34.57 1.24 12.70
N GLU A 37 34.80 0.48 11.63
CA GLU A 37 36.04 0.51 10.84
C GLU A 37 35.65 0.58 9.35
N TRP A 38 36.20 1.60 8.67
CA TRP A 38 35.96 1.76 7.23
C TRP A 38 37.01 1.00 6.43
N ASN A 39 36.63 0.37 5.34
CA ASN A 39 37.52 -0.27 4.38
C ASN A 39 37.26 0.23 2.97
N TYR A 40 38.28 0.15 2.11
CA TYR A 40 38.20 0.53 0.71
C TYR A 40 37.05 -0.19 0.01
N GLY A 41 36.25 0.56 -0.70
CA GLY A 41 35.12 0.02 -1.46
C GLY A 41 33.85 -0.22 -0.66
N PHE A 42 33.82 0.03 0.66
CA PHE A 42 32.57 -0.01 1.40
C PHE A 42 31.62 1.09 0.93
N PRO A 43 30.30 0.80 0.79
CA PRO A 43 29.32 1.82 0.48
C PRO A 43 29.22 2.82 1.62
N THR A 44 29.15 4.10 1.32
CA THR A 44 29.02 5.17 2.33
C THR A 44 27.57 5.46 2.69
N LYS A 45 26.63 5.08 1.82
CA LYS A 45 25.20 5.31 2.01
C LYS A 45 24.43 4.03 1.76
N SER A 46 23.38 3.81 2.55
CA SER A 46 22.30 2.88 2.28
C SER A 46 21.11 3.60 1.67
N GLN A 47 20.32 2.90 0.87
CA GLN A 47 19.05 3.37 0.32
C GLN A 47 17.97 2.42 0.83
N SER A 48 16.94 2.96 1.46
CA SER A 48 15.87 2.14 2.02
C SER A 48 14.53 2.55 1.47
N LEU A 49 13.74 1.57 1.04
CA LEU A 49 12.34 1.76 0.70
C LEU A 49 11.62 2.39 1.89
N LEU A 50 10.85 3.45 1.65
CA LEU A 50 10.27 4.25 2.71
C LEU A 50 8.78 3.94 2.88
N ASN A 51 8.35 3.76 4.13
CA ASN A 51 6.94 3.74 4.49
C ASN A 51 6.35 5.15 4.29
N LEU A 52 5.22 5.23 3.62
CA LEU A 52 4.55 6.45 3.20
C LEU A 52 3.29 6.72 4.05
N PRO A 53 2.78 7.97 4.06
CA PRO A 53 1.60 8.32 4.83
C PRO A 53 0.46 7.32 4.67
N ASP A 54 -0.21 6.98 5.77
CA ASP A 54 -1.31 6.03 5.74
C ASP A 54 -2.65 6.72 5.51
N LEU A 55 -3.33 6.26 4.46
CA LEU A 55 -4.67 6.69 4.07
C LEU A 55 -5.69 5.54 4.14
N LYS A 56 -5.25 4.36 4.56
CA LYS A 56 -6.14 3.19 4.64
C LYS A 56 -7.05 3.23 5.86
N LYS A 57 -6.55 3.75 6.98
CA LYS A 57 -7.27 3.71 8.25
C LYS A 57 -8.66 4.32 8.12
N THR A 58 -9.66 3.53 8.53
CA THR A 58 -11.06 3.92 8.57
C THR A 58 -11.67 3.41 9.87
N GLU A 59 -12.07 4.32 10.74
CA GLU A 59 -12.76 4.00 11.98
C GLU A 59 -14.28 4.01 11.75
N ILE A 60 -14.97 3.06 12.37
CA ILE A 60 -16.42 2.90 12.27
C ILE A 60 -16.98 2.91 13.69
N TYR A 61 -17.97 3.73 13.93
CA TYR A 61 -18.65 3.81 15.24
C TYR A 61 -20.11 3.47 15.07
N ALA A 62 -20.65 2.68 16.00
CA ALA A 62 -22.06 2.34 16.12
C ALA A 62 -22.62 2.98 17.40
N ASP A 63 -23.41 4.07 17.29
CA ASP A 63 -23.88 4.89 18.41
C ASP A 63 -22.77 5.21 19.42
N GLY A 64 -21.64 5.71 18.94
CA GLY A 64 -20.47 6.10 19.73
C GLY A 64 -19.56 4.97 20.20
N GLU A 65 -19.86 3.69 19.91
CA GLU A 65 -18.96 2.57 20.18
C GLU A 65 -18.07 2.30 18.99
N LEU A 66 -16.76 2.44 19.17
CA LEU A 66 -15.76 2.17 18.13
C LEU A 66 -15.71 0.67 17.83
N PHE A 67 -15.82 0.33 16.56
CA PHE A 67 -15.49 -1.01 16.07
C PHE A 67 -14.00 -1.30 16.26
N ASP A 68 -13.71 -2.29 17.07
CA ASP A 68 -12.37 -2.82 17.30
C ASP A 68 -12.51 -4.33 17.56
N MET A 69 -11.78 -5.15 16.80
CA MET A 69 -11.82 -6.61 16.93
C MET A 69 -11.30 -7.12 18.29
N ARG A 70 -10.58 -6.29 19.03
CA ARG A 70 -10.09 -6.60 20.39
C ARG A 70 -11.14 -6.30 21.48
N THR A 71 -12.20 -5.58 21.12
CA THR A 71 -13.30 -5.23 22.04
C THR A 71 -14.59 -5.88 21.60
N GLY A 72 -15.46 -6.21 22.58
CA GLY A 72 -16.69 -6.92 22.27
C GLY A 72 -16.45 -8.39 21.84
N LYS A 73 -17.27 -8.87 20.92
CA LYS A 73 -17.19 -10.24 20.39
C LYS A 73 -17.23 -10.23 18.86
N VAL A 74 -16.42 -11.05 18.23
CA VAL A 74 -16.42 -11.27 16.78
C VAL A 74 -17.02 -12.64 16.47
N GLU A 75 -17.98 -12.68 15.56
CA GLU A 75 -18.62 -13.88 15.04
C GLU A 75 -18.49 -13.92 13.49
N ASP A 76 -18.61 -15.10 12.89
CA ASP A 76 -18.64 -15.32 11.43
C ASP A 76 -17.43 -14.68 10.71
N TYR A 77 -16.26 -14.71 11.33
CA TYR A 77 -15.05 -14.09 10.78
C TYR A 77 -14.48 -14.91 9.61
N SER A 78 -14.23 -14.22 8.51
CA SER A 78 -13.41 -14.73 7.42
C SER A 78 -12.52 -13.64 6.83
N ARG A 79 -11.32 -14.01 6.40
CA ARG A 79 -10.40 -13.14 5.64
C ARG A 79 -9.81 -13.96 4.50
N VAL A 80 -10.06 -13.53 3.27
CA VAL A 80 -9.71 -14.28 2.06
C VAL A 80 -8.96 -13.38 1.08
N LEU A 81 -7.83 -13.88 0.57
CA LEU A 81 -7.18 -13.34 -0.62
C LEU A 81 -7.73 -14.06 -1.85
N HIS A 82 -8.53 -13.36 -2.63
CA HIS A 82 -9.07 -13.85 -3.90
C HIS A 82 -8.02 -13.67 -5.01
N MET A 83 -7.08 -14.61 -5.11
CA MET A 83 -5.95 -14.53 -6.06
C MET A 83 -6.38 -14.48 -7.52
N LYS A 84 -7.51 -15.12 -7.86
CA LYS A 84 -8.06 -15.10 -9.22
C LYS A 84 -8.44 -13.69 -9.65
N ASP A 85 -9.04 -12.93 -8.75
CA ASP A 85 -9.62 -11.60 -9.02
C ASP A 85 -8.80 -10.46 -8.42
N GLY A 86 -7.77 -10.78 -7.62
CA GLY A 86 -6.76 -9.85 -7.15
C GLY A 86 -7.18 -8.90 -6.02
N TYR A 87 -8.02 -9.35 -5.10
CA TYR A 87 -8.48 -8.53 -3.97
C TYR A 87 -8.49 -9.29 -2.65
N VAL A 88 -8.50 -8.55 -1.56
CA VAL A 88 -8.69 -9.08 -0.20
C VAL A 88 -10.11 -8.76 0.25
N GLU A 89 -10.79 -9.75 0.79
CA GLU A 89 -12.10 -9.61 1.43
C GLU A 89 -12.01 -10.01 2.89
N ARG A 90 -12.66 -9.24 3.77
CA ARG A 90 -12.88 -9.60 5.17
C ARG A 90 -14.37 -9.45 5.51
N LYS A 91 -14.93 -10.46 6.12
CA LYS A 91 -16.31 -10.49 6.61
C LYS A 91 -16.34 -10.84 8.07
N LEU A 92 -17.21 -10.18 8.82
CA LEU A 92 -17.43 -10.50 10.23
C LEU A 92 -18.76 -9.92 10.72
N THR A 93 -19.22 -10.45 11.83
CA THR A 93 -20.23 -9.82 12.69
C THR A 93 -19.56 -9.40 13.99
N TRP A 94 -19.54 -8.09 14.26
CA TRP A 94 -19.04 -7.55 15.53
C TRP A 94 -20.21 -7.29 16.49
N ILE A 95 -20.07 -7.75 17.73
CA ILE A 95 -20.99 -7.47 18.82
C ILE A 95 -20.27 -6.52 19.76
N SER A 96 -20.74 -5.28 19.84
CA SER A 96 -20.16 -4.25 20.71
C SER A 96 -20.24 -4.64 22.18
N PRO A 97 -19.46 -4.00 23.07
CA PRO A 97 -19.58 -4.17 24.51
C PRO A 97 -21.00 -3.93 25.05
N LYS A 98 -21.80 -3.08 24.42
CA LYS A 98 -23.21 -2.82 24.77
C LYS A 98 -24.22 -3.73 24.05
N GLY A 99 -23.73 -4.71 23.27
CA GLY A 99 -24.56 -5.73 22.62
C GLY A 99 -25.12 -5.34 21.26
N LYS A 100 -24.68 -4.25 20.65
CA LYS A 100 -25.06 -3.87 19.28
C LYS A 100 -24.35 -4.77 18.28
N LYS A 101 -25.09 -5.30 17.32
CA LYS A 101 -24.54 -6.16 16.26
C LYS A 101 -24.35 -5.38 14.98
N LEU A 102 -23.12 -5.39 14.47
CA LEU A 102 -22.73 -4.77 13.22
C LEU A 102 -22.14 -5.83 12.28
N GLN A 103 -22.76 -6.04 11.14
CA GLN A 103 -22.20 -6.88 10.09
C GLN A 103 -21.34 -6.03 9.16
N LEU A 104 -20.11 -6.48 8.91
CA LEU A 104 -19.12 -5.76 8.13
C LEU A 104 -18.60 -6.63 7.00
N VAL A 105 -18.54 -6.06 5.78
CA VAL A 105 -17.82 -6.62 4.64
C VAL A 105 -16.83 -5.58 4.15
N MET A 106 -15.56 -5.92 4.14
CA MET A 106 -14.47 -5.01 3.80
C MET A 106 -13.65 -5.60 2.66
N GLU A 107 -13.49 -4.84 1.59
CA GLU A 107 -12.77 -5.27 0.40
C GLU A 107 -11.71 -4.23 0.02
N ARG A 108 -10.59 -4.71 -0.51
CA ARG A 108 -9.48 -3.85 -0.93
C ARG A 108 -8.73 -4.46 -2.11
N PHE A 109 -8.37 -3.61 -3.07
CA PHE A 109 -7.40 -3.95 -4.12
C PHE A 109 -6.48 -2.78 -4.46
N VAL A 110 -5.30 -3.10 -4.99
CA VAL A 110 -4.39 -2.14 -5.63
C VAL A 110 -4.50 -2.33 -7.13
N SER A 111 -4.79 -1.26 -7.87
CA SER A 111 -5.06 -1.36 -9.29
C SER A 111 -3.86 -1.85 -10.10
N LEU A 112 -4.07 -2.84 -10.98
CA LEU A 112 -3.09 -3.27 -11.98
C LEU A 112 -3.15 -2.43 -13.26
N VAL A 113 -4.19 -1.61 -13.42
CA VAL A 113 -4.37 -0.70 -14.57
C VAL A 113 -3.76 0.67 -14.27
N HIS A 114 -4.04 1.21 -13.10
CA HIS A 114 -3.57 2.52 -12.65
C HIS A 114 -2.55 2.34 -11.53
N LYS A 115 -1.25 2.47 -11.84
CA LYS A 115 -0.14 2.17 -10.92
C LYS A 115 -0.15 2.94 -9.59
N ASN A 116 -0.90 4.02 -9.53
CA ASN A 116 -0.98 4.97 -8.43
C ASN A 116 -2.30 4.93 -7.64
N ARG A 117 -3.22 4.01 -7.97
CA ARG A 117 -4.55 3.94 -7.35
C ARG A 117 -4.73 2.67 -6.51
N MET A 118 -5.37 2.84 -5.35
CA MET A 118 -5.86 1.78 -4.48
C MET A 118 -7.29 2.07 -4.08
N TYR A 119 -8.06 1.03 -3.84
CA TYR A 119 -9.49 1.15 -3.51
C TYR A 119 -9.84 0.32 -2.29
N GLN A 120 -10.75 0.86 -1.49
CA GLN A 120 -11.38 0.17 -0.37
C GLN A 120 -12.89 0.31 -0.49
N ARG A 121 -13.63 -0.76 -0.16
CA ARG A 121 -15.07 -0.74 -0.04
C ARG A 121 -15.46 -1.37 1.29
N ILE A 122 -16.31 -0.69 2.05
CA ILE A 122 -16.81 -1.16 3.33
C ILE A 122 -18.32 -1.13 3.27
N GLN A 123 -18.94 -2.29 3.50
CA GLN A 123 -20.37 -2.41 3.69
C GLN A 123 -20.66 -2.59 5.18
N ILE A 124 -21.59 -1.80 5.70
CA ILE A 124 -21.91 -1.70 7.12
C ILE A 124 -23.40 -1.93 7.28
N THR A 125 -23.80 -2.94 8.06
CA THR A 125 -25.22 -3.26 8.30
C THR A 125 -25.48 -3.39 9.80
N PRO A 126 -26.20 -2.46 10.43
CA PRO A 126 -26.75 -2.66 11.78
C PRO A 126 -27.75 -3.81 11.76
N VAL A 127 -27.55 -4.84 12.63
CA VAL A 127 -28.35 -6.06 12.60
C VAL A 127 -29.47 -6.07 13.62
N ASN A 128 -29.27 -5.45 14.79
CA ASN A 128 -30.21 -5.47 15.92
C ASN A 128 -30.48 -4.10 16.53
N PHE A 129 -30.17 -3.03 15.80
CA PHE A 129 -30.43 -1.66 16.23
C PHE A 129 -30.62 -0.74 15.03
N SER A 130 -31.31 0.37 15.25
CA SER A 130 -31.30 1.54 14.38
C SER A 130 -30.60 2.66 15.14
N GLY A 131 -29.71 3.43 14.50
CA GLY A 131 -28.98 4.49 15.17
C GLY A 131 -27.87 5.10 14.33
N GLU A 132 -27.04 5.93 14.98
CA GLU A 132 -25.95 6.63 14.33
C GLU A 132 -24.82 5.66 13.92
N ILE A 133 -24.48 5.70 12.64
CA ILE A 133 -23.21 5.19 12.15
C ILE A 133 -22.32 6.38 11.82
N ARG A 134 -21.08 6.35 12.37
CA ARG A 134 -20.05 7.34 12.08
C ARG A 134 -18.87 6.67 11.44
N ILE A 135 -18.39 7.24 10.33
CA ILE A 135 -17.23 6.76 9.57
C ILE A 135 -16.17 7.84 9.58
N CYS A 136 -14.96 7.53 10.06
CA CYS A 136 -13.83 8.45 10.09
C CYS A 136 -12.74 7.91 9.16
N SER A 137 -12.50 8.58 8.05
CA SER A 137 -11.38 8.31 7.14
C SER A 137 -10.18 9.14 7.56
N HIS A 138 -9.07 8.49 7.86
CA HIS A 138 -7.87 9.14 8.34
C HIS A 138 -6.82 9.28 7.25
N LEU A 139 -6.00 10.33 7.37
CA LEU A 139 -4.69 10.49 6.78
C LEU A 139 -3.69 10.65 7.92
N ASN A 140 -2.75 9.73 8.05
CA ASN A 140 -1.66 9.80 9.00
C ASN A 140 -0.35 10.00 8.25
N GLY A 141 0.24 11.19 8.36
CA GLY A 141 1.55 11.55 7.80
C GLY A 141 2.72 11.31 8.75
N ASP A 142 2.44 10.98 10.02
CA ASP A 142 3.48 10.63 11.00
C ASP A 142 3.79 9.14 10.96
N VAL A 143 4.55 8.76 9.93
CA VAL A 143 4.92 7.37 9.65
C VAL A 143 6.42 7.20 9.65
N GLU A 144 6.88 5.99 10.01
CA GLU A 144 8.27 5.60 9.97
C GLU A 144 8.42 4.16 9.46
N ASN A 145 9.63 3.78 9.08
CA ASN A 145 9.94 2.39 8.81
C ASN A 145 9.98 1.60 10.12
N HIS A 146 9.47 0.37 10.11
CA HIS A 146 9.50 -0.52 11.28
C HIS A 146 10.89 -1.14 11.52
N THR A 147 11.93 -0.35 11.37
CA THR A 147 13.32 -0.77 11.56
C THR A 147 13.67 -0.73 13.03
N ARG A 148 13.96 -1.89 13.64
CA ARG A 148 14.33 -1.98 15.06
C ARG A 148 15.77 -1.56 15.28
N LYS A 149 16.00 -0.52 16.07
CA LYS A 149 17.34 -0.08 16.51
C LYS A 149 18.13 -1.18 17.23
N THR A 150 17.44 -2.15 17.83
CA THR A 150 18.04 -3.26 18.58
C THR A 150 18.39 -4.47 17.72
N ASN A 151 18.00 -4.51 16.45
CA ASN A 151 18.35 -5.61 15.56
C ASN A 151 19.74 -5.37 14.95
N PRO A 152 20.77 -6.16 15.32
CA PRO A 152 22.11 -5.97 14.79
C PRO A 152 22.23 -6.25 13.29
N LEU A 153 21.25 -6.91 12.69
CA LEU A 153 21.21 -7.21 11.25
C LEU A 153 20.63 -6.06 10.43
N ILE A 154 19.98 -5.08 11.07
CA ILE A 154 19.33 -3.91 10.44
C ILE A 154 19.82 -2.64 11.15
N GLY A 155 21.13 -2.46 11.26
CA GLY A 155 21.73 -1.44 12.09
C GLY A 155 21.76 -0.02 11.54
N TYR A 156 21.42 0.19 10.27
CA TYR A 156 21.73 1.46 9.59
C TYR A 156 20.55 2.43 9.46
N GLY A 157 19.35 1.99 9.75
CA GLY A 157 18.17 2.81 9.61
C GLY A 157 17.48 2.62 8.25
N PRO A 158 16.62 3.53 7.80
CA PRO A 158 16.30 4.82 8.45
C PRO A 158 15.51 4.64 9.75
N PHE A 159 15.78 5.51 10.72
CA PHE A 159 15.06 5.55 11.99
C PHE A 159 14.27 6.84 12.10
N GLY A 160 13.05 6.75 12.67
CA GLY A 160 12.14 7.86 12.82
C GLY A 160 11.53 8.33 11.50
N SER A 161 10.69 9.34 11.58
CA SER A 161 10.05 9.93 10.38
C SER A 161 11.12 10.56 9.48
N ARG A 162 11.07 10.22 8.18
CA ARG A 162 12.04 10.65 7.16
C ARG A 162 11.41 11.55 6.10
N LEU A 163 10.15 11.95 6.29
CA LEU A 163 9.44 12.89 5.44
C LEU A 163 9.29 14.23 6.15
N HIS A 164 9.73 15.29 5.50
CA HIS A 164 9.31 16.65 5.84
C HIS A 164 7.92 16.87 5.23
N MET A 165 6.95 17.29 6.05
CA MET A 165 5.62 17.62 5.55
C MET A 165 5.65 18.99 4.87
N ASP A 166 5.30 19.03 3.59
CA ASP A 166 5.25 20.26 2.79
C ASP A 166 3.82 20.81 2.76
N LYS A 167 2.81 19.93 2.70
CA LYS A 167 1.39 20.31 2.70
C LYS A 167 0.52 19.28 3.41
N LEU A 168 -0.53 19.75 4.08
CA LEU A 168 -1.62 18.95 4.64
C LEU A 168 -2.94 19.67 4.40
N GLN A 169 -3.91 19.02 3.76
CA GLN A 169 -5.20 19.61 3.42
C GLN A 169 -6.34 18.62 3.68
N ALA A 170 -7.48 19.16 4.14
CA ALA A 170 -8.72 18.40 4.30
C ALA A 170 -9.88 19.30 3.88
N GLU A 171 -10.29 19.21 2.62
CA GLU A 171 -11.30 20.09 2.01
C GLU A 171 -11.98 19.40 0.82
N ASP A 172 -13.18 19.83 0.47
CA ASP A 172 -13.92 19.42 -0.74
C ASP A 172 -14.02 17.88 -0.92
N GLY A 173 -14.11 17.14 0.17
CA GLY A 173 -14.19 15.67 0.13
C GLY A 173 -12.85 14.98 -0.03
N VAL A 174 -11.72 15.69 -0.03
CA VAL A 174 -10.38 15.18 -0.25
C VAL A 174 -9.50 15.40 0.98
N LEU A 175 -8.81 14.36 1.41
CA LEU A 175 -7.64 14.46 2.28
C LEU A 175 -6.39 14.41 1.40
N TYR A 176 -5.46 15.37 1.56
CA TYR A 176 -4.23 15.44 0.78
C TYR A 176 -3.01 15.71 1.65
N TYR A 177 -1.92 15.05 1.33
CA TYR A 177 -0.60 15.23 1.95
C TYR A 177 0.46 15.30 0.87
N GLU A 178 1.44 16.19 1.08
CA GLU A 178 2.68 16.25 0.30
C GLU A 178 3.86 16.30 1.26
N GLY A 179 4.89 15.50 0.99
CA GLY A 179 6.08 15.48 1.81
C GLY A 179 7.33 15.03 1.06
N THR A 180 8.46 15.61 1.47
CA THR A 180 9.75 15.43 0.83
C THR A 180 10.71 14.69 1.75
N THR A 181 11.42 13.69 1.23
CA THR A 181 12.47 12.95 1.96
C THR A 181 13.63 13.84 2.32
N LEU A 182 14.28 13.58 3.47
CA LEU A 182 15.28 14.46 4.06
C LEU A 182 16.62 14.49 3.31
N GLN A 183 17.06 13.37 2.73
CA GLN A 183 18.35 13.29 2.02
C GLN A 183 18.22 12.96 0.55
N SER A 184 17.33 12.06 0.18
CA SER A 184 17.11 11.70 -1.23
C SER A 184 16.34 12.77 -2.01
N CYS A 185 15.72 13.75 -1.33
CA CYS A 185 14.95 14.85 -1.92
C CYS A 185 13.84 14.38 -2.89
N MET A 186 13.24 13.23 -2.62
CA MET A 186 12.11 12.72 -3.36
C MET A 186 10.82 13.20 -2.70
N THR A 187 9.87 13.65 -3.49
CA THR A 187 8.58 14.15 -2.99
C THR A 187 7.47 13.15 -3.30
N VAL A 188 6.63 12.85 -2.32
CA VAL A 188 5.39 12.10 -2.46
C VAL A 188 4.20 13.03 -2.30
N GLY A 189 3.23 12.92 -3.22
CA GLY A 189 1.88 13.44 -3.05
C GLY A 189 0.92 12.28 -2.86
N CYS A 190 0.08 12.33 -1.84
CA CYS A 190 -0.94 11.29 -1.65
C CYS A 190 -2.24 11.87 -1.13
N GLY A 191 -3.34 11.20 -1.43
CA GLY A 191 -4.65 11.64 -0.98
C GLY A 191 -5.70 10.55 -1.04
N SER A 192 -6.82 10.81 -0.39
CA SER A 192 -8.00 9.95 -0.44
C SER A 192 -9.29 10.75 -0.58
N GLN A 193 -10.26 10.12 -1.22
CA GLN A 193 -11.63 10.60 -1.32
C GLN A 193 -12.56 9.42 -1.13
N TYR A 194 -13.65 9.58 -0.38
CA TYR A 194 -14.66 8.55 -0.28
C TYR A 194 -16.06 9.10 -0.55
N LYS A 195 -16.96 8.20 -0.90
CA LYS A 195 -18.40 8.45 -1.02
C LYS A 195 -19.16 7.38 -0.26
N ILE A 196 -20.36 7.74 0.19
CA ILE A 196 -21.25 6.86 0.93
C ILE A 196 -22.56 6.74 0.15
N GLU A 197 -23.03 5.50 0.01
CA GLU A 197 -24.30 5.17 -0.63
C GLU A 197 -25.18 4.36 0.32
N GLY A 198 -26.50 4.46 0.18
CA GLY A 198 -27.47 3.73 1.01
C GLY A 198 -27.85 4.43 2.31
N ALA A 199 -27.31 5.62 2.58
CA ALA A 199 -27.70 6.46 3.71
C ALA A 199 -28.70 7.55 3.27
N GLY A 200 -29.46 8.08 4.24
CA GLY A 200 -30.26 9.29 4.05
C GLY A 200 -29.40 10.56 4.10
N GLU A 201 -29.70 11.45 5.04
CA GLU A 201 -28.89 12.65 5.26
C GLU A 201 -27.53 12.27 5.83
N ILE A 202 -26.46 12.85 5.28
CA ILE A 202 -25.07 12.66 5.72
C ILE A 202 -24.48 14.01 6.10
N VAL A 203 -23.98 14.11 7.34
CA VAL A 203 -23.22 15.26 7.81
C VAL A 203 -21.74 14.92 7.74
N THR A 204 -20.97 15.70 7.00
CA THR A 204 -19.51 15.48 6.83
C THR A 204 -18.72 16.67 7.36
N VAL A 205 -17.68 16.39 8.14
CA VAL A 205 -16.76 17.36 8.74
C VAL A 205 -15.32 16.99 8.40
N PHE A 206 -14.49 18.01 8.20
CA PHE A 206 -13.06 17.86 7.93
C PHE A 206 -12.25 18.53 9.02
N GLU A 207 -11.20 17.86 9.50
CA GLU A 207 -10.28 18.38 10.50
C GLU A 207 -8.84 18.10 10.11
N THR A 208 -7.91 19.01 10.46
CA THR A 208 -6.47 18.86 10.29
C THR A 208 -5.76 19.18 11.60
N GLU A 209 -4.77 18.36 11.94
CA GLU A 209 -3.85 18.57 13.05
C GLU A 209 -2.42 18.59 12.51
N GLU A 210 -1.93 19.76 12.09
CA GLU A 210 -0.62 19.89 11.42
C GLU A 210 0.54 19.40 12.28
N GLU A 211 0.53 19.70 13.59
CA GLU A 211 1.57 19.24 14.53
C GLU A 211 1.69 17.72 14.59
N LYS A 212 0.59 17.01 14.39
CA LYS A 212 0.51 15.54 14.33
C LYS A 212 0.58 15.00 12.91
N ARG A 213 0.70 15.85 11.90
CA ARG A 213 0.64 15.47 10.47
C ARG A 213 -0.58 14.61 10.14
N HIS A 214 -1.70 14.94 10.75
CA HIS A 214 -2.92 14.14 10.70
C HIS A 214 -4.09 14.94 10.14
N ALA A 215 -4.89 14.29 9.30
CA ALA A 215 -6.16 14.81 8.84
C ALA A 215 -7.24 13.74 8.90
N VAL A 216 -8.47 14.16 9.11
CA VAL A 216 -9.63 13.27 9.17
C VAL A 216 -10.81 13.86 8.39
N CYS A 217 -11.55 12.98 7.75
CA CYS A 217 -12.86 13.26 7.20
C CYS A 217 -13.86 12.36 7.91
N GLU A 218 -14.79 12.95 8.66
CA GLU A 218 -15.81 12.26 9.45
C GLU A 218 -17.18 12.43 8.80
N SER A 219 -17.92 11.35 8.62
CA SER A 219 -19.32 11.36 8.18
C SER A 219 -20.22 10.67 9.19
N ARG A 220 -21.35 11.29 9.52
CA ARG A 220 -22.38 10.78 10.43
C ARG A 220 -23.70 10.63 9.71
N MET A 221 -24.42 9.55 10.01
CA MET A 221 -25.71 9.22 9.41
C MET A 221 -26.54 8.31 10.30
N GLU A 222 -27.86 8.50 10.28
CA GLU A 222 -28.79 7.59 10.94
C GLU A 222 -29.15 6.42 10.00
N ILE A 223 -28.93 5.21 10.46
CA ILE A 223 -29.16 4.00 9.67
C ILE A 223 -30.21 3.10 10.35
N PRO A 224 -31.29 2.74 9.65
CA PRO A 224 -32.26 1.76 10.15
C PRO A 224 -31.64 0.37 10.28
N GLU A 225 -32.15 -0.42 11.21
CA GLU A 225 -31.85 -1.84 11.36
C GLU A 225 -32.00 -2.58 10.02
N ASN A 226 -31.06 -3.49 9.72
CA ASN A 226 -31.00 -4.28 8.47
C ASN A 226 -30.86 -3.45 7.18
N THR A 227 -30.47 -2.20 7.26
CA THR A 227 -30.13 -1.35 6.12
C THR A 227 -28.62 -1.32 5.93
N THR A 228 -28.15 -1.61 4.72
CA THR A 228 -26.71 -1.59 4.41
C THR A 228 -26.29 -0.24 3.86
N VAL A 229 -25.26 0.31 4.43
CA VAL A 229 -24.53 1.48 3.91
C VAL A 229 -23.22 1.01 3.31
N THR A 230 -22.87 1.57 2.17
CA THR A 230 -21.60 1.28 1.46
C THR A 230 -20.72 2.52 1.42
N CYS A 231 -19.52 2.41 1.95
CA CYS A 231 -18.47 3.42 1.83
C CYS A 231 -17.44 2.94 0.79
N GLU A 232 -17.29 3.66 -0.31
CA GLU A 232 -16.24 3.44 -1.32
C GLU A 232 -15.16 4.51 -1.19
N LYS A 233 -13.91 4.11 -1.02
CA LYS A 233 -12.77 5.00 -0.82
C LYS A 233 -11.73 4.77 -1.92
N ALA A 234 -11.40 5.83 -2.65
CA ALA A 234 -10.26 5.87 -3.56
C ALA A 234 -9.05 6.47 -2.84
N ILE A 235 -7.88 5.90 -3.05
CA ILE A 235 -6.60 6.36 -2.50
C ILE A 235 -5.60 6.44 -3.64
N VAL A 236 -4.86 7.56 -3.71
CA VAL A 236 -3.87 7.83 -4.77
C VAL A 236 -2.54 8.19 -4.13
N TYR A 237 -1.45 7.63 -4.67
CA TYR A 237 -0.07 7.99 -4.36
C TYR A 237 0.64 8.38 -5.65
N THR A 238 1.32 9.53 -5.64
CA THR A 238 2.12 10.06 -6.73
C THR A 238 3.51 10.44 -6.22
N SER A 239 4.48 10.56 -7.09
CA SER A 239 5.82 10.96 -6.66
C SER A 239 6.57 11.75 -7.71
N SER A 240 7.62 12.45 -7.26
CA SER A 240 8.55 13.18 -8.11
C SER A 240 9.37 12.28 -9.06
N GLN A 241 9.25 10.96 -8.97
CA GLN A 241 9.81 10.03 -9.98
C GLN A 241 9.11 10.13 -11.33
N ASP A 242 7.83 10.51 -11.34
CA ASP A 242 6.99 10.49 -12.54
C ASP A 242 6.73 11.88 -13.11
N MET A 243 6.82 12.94 -12.30
CA MET A 243 6.46 14.30 -12.67
C MET A 243 7.17 15.35 -11.83
N GLU A 244 7.10 16.61 -12.24
CA GLU A 244 7.60 17.74 -11.47
C GLU A 244 6.80 17.91 -10.17
N VAL A 245 7.47 18.33 -9.09
CA VAL A 245 6.85 18.51 -7.76
C VAL A 245 5.66 19.47 -7.82
N SER A 246 5.78 20.56 -8.59
CA SER A 246 4.70 21.55 -8.76
C SER A 246 3.41 21.00 -9.37
N GLU A 247 3.45 19.83 -10.00
CA GLU A 247 2.32 19.17 -10.63
C GLU A 247 1.67 18.09 -9.74
N LEU A 248 2.33 17.68 -8.67
CA LEU A 248 1.91 16.52 -7.84
C LEU A 248 0.51 16.72 -7.27
N GLU A 249 0.23 17.87 -6.64
CA GLU A 249 -1.08 18.15 -6.05
C GLU A 249 -2.19 18.11 -7.10
N ARG A 250 -2.01 18.84 -8.19
CA ARG A 250 -2.99 18.89 -9.27
C ARG A 250 -3.26 17.52 -9.87
N PHE A 251 -2.21 16.76 -10.11
CA PHE A 251 -2.33 15.41 -10.68
C PHE A 251 -2.99 14.45 -9.70
N THR A 252 -2.60 14.45 -8.43
CA THR A 252 -3.19 13.59 -7.39
C THR A 252 -4.69 13.87 -7.23
N LYS A 253 -5.09 15.15 -7.13
CA LYS A 253 -6.51 15.54 -7.03
C LYS A 253 -7.30 15.15 -8.29
N LYS A 254 -6.71 15.26 -9.48
CA LYS A 254 -7.32 14.81 -10.75
C LYS A 254 -7.53 13.30 -10.75
N GLU A 255 -6.52 12.52 -10.37
CA GLU A 255 -6.60 11.05 -10.28
C GLU A 255 -7.67 10.60 -9.27
N LEU A 256 -7.77 11.28 -8.11
CA LEU A 256 -8.80 11.00 -7.11
C LEU A 256 -10.21 11.27 -7.66
N LYS A 257 -10.39 12.39 -8.35
CA LYS A 257 -11.67 12.74 -8.96
C LYS A 257 -12.09 11.69 -9.98
N GLU A 258 -11.20 11.32 -10.91
CA GLU A 258 -11.48 10.30 -11.92
C GLU A 258 -11.77 8.94 -11.28
N ALA A 259 -11.01 8.54 -10.25
CA ALA A 259 -11.22 7.31 -9.51
C ALA A 259 -12.58 7.28 -8.81
N SER A 260 -12.98 8.38 -8.18
CA SER A 260 -14.27 8.53 -7.50
C SER A 260 -15.45 8.53 -8.50
N GLU A 261 -15.31 9.22 -9.66
CA GLU A 261 -16.32 9.25 -10.73
C GLU A 261 -16.51 7.87 -11.37
N ASN A 262 -15.43 7.13 -11.61
CA ASN A 262 -15.49 5.77 -12.11
C ASN A 262 -16.16 4.80 -11.11
N GLY A 263 -15.90 5.00 -9.81
CA GLY A 263 -16.41 4.17 -8.71
C GLY A 263 -15.80 2.78 -8.66
N TRP A 264 -16.05 2.10 -7.55
CA TRP A 264 -15.53 0.74 -7.28
C TRP A 264 -15.79 -0.23 -8.43
N ARG A 265 -17.02 -0.32 -8.89
CA ARG A 265 -17.43 -1.37 -9.84
C ARG A 265 -16.63 -1.33 -11.16
N LYS A 266 -16.47 -0.14 -11.73
CA LYS A 266 -15.75 0.02 -13.01
C LYS A 266 -14.24 -0.23 -12.85
N GLU A 267 -13.66 0.32 -11.79
CA GLU A 267 -12.22 0.17 -11.52
C GLU A 267 -11.86 -1.26 -11.13
N PHE A 268 -12.72 -1.91 -10.37
CA PHE A 268 -12.54 -3.32 -10.00
C PHE A 268 -12.67 -4.26 -11.21
N GLN A 269 -13.63 -4.01 -12.12
CA GLN A 269 -13.74 -4.80 -13.35
C GLN A 269 -12.48 -4.68 -14.20
N ALA A 270 -11.97 -3.48 -14.42
CA ALA A 270 -10.74 -3.26 -15.18
C ALA A 270 -9.53 -3.95 -14.53
N HIS A 271 -9.46 -3.93 -13.20
CA HIS A 271 -8.42 -4.65 -12.44
C HIS A 271 -8.53 -6.17 -12.62
N MET A 272 -9.75 -6.73 -12.49
CA MET A 272 -9.99 -8.16 -12.70
C MET A 272 -9.62 -8.60 -14.12
N ASP A 273 -10.03 -7.85 -15.14
CA ASP A 273 -9.71 -8.16 -16.53
C ASP A 273 -8.19 -8.25 -16.71
N LYS A 274 -7.43 -7.32 -16.08
CA LYS A 274 -5.98 -7.32 -16.17
C LYS A 274 -5.30 -8.49 -15.46
N ILE A 275 -5.84 -8.94 -14.34
CA ILE A 275 -5.28 -10.11 -13.63
C ILE A 275 -5.68 -11.41 -14.31
N HIS A 276 -6.88 -11.48 -14.91
CA HIS A 276 -7.31 -12.63 -15.71
C HIS A 276 -6.41 -12.82 -16.94
N GLU A 277 -6.05 -11.73 -17.66
CA GLU A 277 -5.06 -11.82 -18.75
C GLU A 277 -3.75 -12.49 -18.31
N PHE A 278 -3.30 -12.22 -17.08
CA PHE A 278 -2.10 -12.89 -16.53
C PHE A 278 -2.37 -14.37 -16.24
N TRP A 279 -3.50 -14.73 -15.62
CA TRP A 279 -3.83 -16.10 -15.29
C TRP A 279 -4.04 -16.98 -16.54
N ASP A 280 -4.60 -16.43 -17.59
CA ASP A 280 -4.87 -17.16 -18.87
C ASP A 280 -3.58 -17.74 -19.48
N VAL A 281 -2.41 -17.13 -19.20
CA VAL A 281 -1.12 -17.58 -19.74
C VAL A 281 -0.15 -18.12 -18.67
N SER A 282 -0.44 -17.92 -17.38
CA SER A 282 0.50 -18.22 -16.29
C SER A 282 0.03 -19.32 -15.34
N ASP A 283 -1.25 -19.70 -15.38
CA ASP A 283 -1.77 -20.70 -14.45
C ASP A 283 -1.14 -22.07 -14.68
N VAL A 284 -0.67 -22.66 -13.59
CA VAL A 284 -0.13 -24.02 -13.57
C VAL A 284 -1.12 -24.91 -12.84
N GLN A 285 -1.64 -25.92 -13.50
CA GLN A 285 -2.60 -26.86 -12.91
C GLN A 285 -1.88 -28.08 -12.33
N ILE A 286 -2.10 -28.33 -11.06
CA ILE A 286 -1.61 -29.49 -10.33
C ILE A 286 -2.81 -30.33 -9.93
N TYR A 287 -2.82 -31.59 -10.35
CA TYR A 287 -3.91 -32.52 -10.05
C TYR A 287 -3.59 -33.27 -8.73
N ASP A 288 -4.62 -33.55 -7.97
CA ASP A 288 -4.59 -34.38 -6.76
C ASP A 288 -3.80 -33.81 -5.56
N ASP A 289 -3.40 -32.50 -5.61
CA ASP A 289 -2.77 -31.80 -4.48
C ASP A 289 -3.21 -30.33 -4.43
N GLU A 290 -4.29 -30.06 -3.68
CA GLU A 290 -4.86 -28.72 -3.53
C GLU A 290 -3.91 -27.75 -2.80
N THR A 291 -3.11 -28.26 -1.85
CA THR A 291 -2.15 -27.44 -1.08
C THR A 291 -1.03 -26.94 -1.98
N LEU A 292 -0.47 -27.83 -2.79
CA LEU A 292 0.57 -27.48 -3.75
C LEU A 292 0.02 -26.56 -4.84
N GLN A 293 -1.20 -26.79 -5.32
CA GLN A 293 -1.91 -25.93 -6.27
C GLN A 293 -2.07 -24.50 -5.72
N GLN A 294 -2.50 -24.38 -4.46
CA GLN A 294 -2.64 -23.08 -3.79
C GLN A 294 -1.26 -22.41 -3.64
N GLY A 295 -0.24 -23.15 -3.24
CA GLY A 295 1.13 -22.65 -3.05
C GLY A 295 1.73 -22.08 -4.34
N ILE A 296 1.58 -22.77 -5.48
CA ILE A 296 2.05 -22.28 -6.78
C ILE A 296 1.34 -21.01 -7.21
N ARG A 297 0.00 -20.98 -7.12
CA ARG A 297 -0.78 -19.79 -7.47
C ARG A 297 -0.46 -18.61 -6.57
N PHE A 298 -0.26 -18.84 -5.28
CA PHE A 298 0.17 -17.81 -4.33
C PHE A 298 1.51 -17.19 -4.72
N ASN A 299 2.50 -18.00 -5.06
CA ASN A 299 3.81 -17.52 -5.49
C ASN A 299 3.74 -16.74 -6.81
N LEU A 300 3.04 -17.26 -7.82
CA LEU A 300 2.86 -16.57 -9.10
C LEU A 300 2.16 -15.23 -8.93
N PHE A 301 1.11 -15.18 -8.10
CA PHE A 301 0.39 -13.96 -7.77
C PHE A 301 1.31 -12.90 -7.15
N HIS A 302 2.10 -13.28 -6.13
CA HIS A 302 3.00 -12.35 -5.46
C HIS A 302 4.17 -11.89 -6.34
N ILE A 303 4.72 -12.76 -7.16
CA ILE A 303 5.75 -12.40 -8.14
C ILE A 303 5.19 -11.38 -9.15
N MET A 304 4.01 -11.66 -9.71
CA MET A 304 3.38 -10.79 -10.71
C MET A 304 3.10 -9.38 -10.17
N GLN A 305 2.54 -9.27 -8.96
CA GLN A 305 2.18 -7.95 -8.41
C GLN A 305 3.40 -7.15 -7.94
N SER A 306 4.54 -7.79 -7.64
CA SER A 306 5.73 -7.14 -7.09
C SER A 306 6.67 -6.57 -8.16
N ALA A 307 6.52 -6.98 -9.41
CA ALA A 307 7.43 -6.58 -10.49
C ALA A 307 7.23 -5.13 -10.94
N GLY A 308 8.34 -4.40 -11.13
CA GLY A 308 8.33 -3.08 -11.77
C GLY A 308 7.86 -3.17 -13.24
N ARG A 309 6.98 -2.22 -13.65
CA ARG A 309 6.32 -2.26 -14.96
C ARG A 309 6.70 -1.11 -15.88
N ASP A 310 7.48 -0.15 -15.42
CA ASP A 310 7.81 1.08 -16.15
C ASP A 310 9.22 1.09 -16.76
N GLY A 311 10.04 0.09 -16.47
CA GLY A 311 11.44 0.03 -16.88
C GLY A 311 12.35 1.00 -16.10
N ARG A 312 11.84 1.64 -15.05
CA ARG A 312 12.58 2.54 -14.15
C ARG A 312 12.77 1.94 -12.78
N THR A 313 11.94 0.99 -12.42
CA THR A 313 11.93 0.32 -11.13
C THR A 313 12.11 -1.17 -11.31
N GLY A 314 12.85 -1.78 -10.38
CA GLY A 314 13.09 -3.22 -10.34
C GLY A 314 12.02 -3.95 -9.50
N MET A 315 12.46 -5.01 -8.87
CA MET A 315 11.65 -5.81 -7.94
C MET A 315 12.48 -6.09 -6.69
N GLY A 316 12.06 -5.55 -5.55
CA GLY A 316 12.73 -5.83 -4.28
C GLY A 316 12.64 -7.31 -3.90
N ALA A 317 13.62 -7.83 -3.16
CA ALA A 317 13.72 -9.25 -2.79
C ALA A 317 12.51 -9.76 -1.98
N LYS A 318 11.84 -8.88 -1.24
CA LYS A 318 10.60 -9.18 -0.47
C LYS A 318 9.34 -8.61 -1.10
N GLY A 319 9.40 -8.24 -2.39
CA GLY A 319 8.30 -7.56 -3.07
C GLY A 319 8.12 -6.12 -2.63
N LEU A 320 6.88 -5.62 -2.66
CA LEU A 320 6.54 -4.22 -2.38
C LEU A 320 5.56 -4.09 -1.18
N SER A 321 5.60 -5.01 -0.25
CA SER A 321 4.71 -5.02 0.93
C SER A 321 5.46 -4.79 2.25
N GLY A 322 6.69 -4.30 2.20
CA GLY A 322 7.49 -4.03 3.39
C GLY A 322 8.93 -3.63 3.08
N GLU A 323 9.64 -3.23 4.13
CA GLU A 323 11.02 -2.75 4.08
C GLU A 323 12.06 -3.89 4.11
N GLY A 324 11.63 -5.14 3.96
CA GLY A 324 12.54 -6.30 4.00
C GLY A 324 13.68 -6.17 3.01
N TYR A 325 14.91 -6.35 3.48
CA TYR A 325 16.14 -6.04 2.75
C TYR A 325 16.18 -4.60 2.21
N GLU A 326 15.55 -3.67 2.92
CA GLU A 326 15.48 -2.25 2.55
C GLU A 326 14.90 -1.97 1.16
N GLY A 327 14.19 -2.95 0.57
CA GLY A 327 13.65 -2.87 -0.79
C GLY A 327 14.70 -3.05 -1.89
N HIS A 328 15.91 -3.50 -1.54
CA HIS A 328 16.99 -3.68 -2.51
C HIS A 328 16.67 -4.75 -3.55
N TYR A 329 17.16 -4.49 -4.75
CA TYR A 329 17.14 -5.38 -5.89
C TYR A 329 18.37 -6.29 -5.84
N PHE A 330 18.17 -7.60 -6.01
CA PHE A 330 19.23 -8.59 -6.07
C PHE A 330 19.21 -9.35 -7.40
N TRP A 331 20.31 -10.02 -7.74
CA TRP A 331 20.44 -10.82 -8.94
C TRP A 331 19.52 -12.05 -9.00
N ASP A 332 18.90 -12.39 -7.89
CA ASP A 332 17.82 -13.38 -7.79
C ASP A 332 16.68 -13.11 -8.77
N THR A 333 16.41 -11.85 -9.05
CA THR A 333 15.38 -11.45 -10.02
C THR A 333 15.73 -11.98 -11.42
N GLU A 334 16.97 -11.86 -11.87
CA GLU A 334 17.40 -12.36 -13.17
C GLU A 334 17.43 -13.89 -13.23
N MET A 335 17.85 -14.53 -12.14
CA MET A 335 18.03 -15.98 -12.10
C MET A 335 16.75 -16.76 -11.93
N TYR A 336 15.82 -16.26 -11.10
CA TYR A 336 14.66 -17.05 -10.65
C TYR A 336 13.33 -16.45 -11.07
N VAL A 337 13.20 -15.11 -11.11
CA VAL A 337 11.94 -14.44 -11.42
C VAL A 337 11.81 -14.15 -12.91
N LEU A 338 12.85 -13.62 -13.54
CA LEU A 338 12.82 -13.23 -14.95
C LEU A 338 12.42 -14.40 -15.88
N PRO A 339 12.90 -15.65 -15.68
CA PRO A 339 12.46 -16.79 -16.49
C PRO A 339 10.96 -17.02 -16.50
N VAL A 340 10.27 -16.78 -15.36
CA VAL A 340 8.81 -16.88 -15.30
C VAL A 340 8.17 -15.88 -16.26
N PHE A 341 8.59 -14.62 -16.22
CA PHE A 341 8.03 -13.59 -17.08
C PHE A 341 8.44 -13.71 -18.56
N VAL A 342 9.61 -14.26 -18.87
CA VAL A 342 10.01 -14.53 -20.26
C VAL A 342 8.98 -15.41 -20.95
N TYR A 343 8.42 -16.38 -20.25
CA TYR A 343 7.43 -17.33 -20.81
C TYR A 343 5.98 -16.88 -20.63
N THR A 344 5.65 -16.07 -19.64
CA THR A 344 4.26 -15.73 -19.28
C THR A 344 3.90 -14.28 -19.56
N ALA A 345 4.86 -13.35 -19.44
CA ALA A 345 4.66 -11.91 -19.60
C ALA A 345 5.92 -11.24 -20.15
N PRO A 346 6.33 -11.50 -21.42
CA PRO A 346 7.62 -11.08 -21.99
C PRO A 346 7.82 -9.55 -21.96
N GLU A 347 6.76 -8.77 -22.08
CA GLU A 347 6.84 -7.31 -21.94
C GLU A 347 7.26 -6.88 -20.52
N LEU A 348 6.81 -7.60 -19.50
CA LEU A 348 7.22 -7.35 -18.12
C LEU A 348 8.69 -7.75 -17.90
N ALA A 349 9.11 -8.88 -18.46
CA ALA A 349 10.52 -9.29 -18.48
C ALA A 349 11.40 -8.20 -19.13
N ARG A 350 10.96 -7.64 -20.25
CA ARG A 350 11.66 -6.55 -20.95
C ARG A 350 11.79 -5.31 -20.04
N LYS A 351 10.74 -4.96 -19.29
CA LYS A 351 10.78 -3.81 -18.36
C LYS A 351 11.77 -4.00 -17.22
N LEU A 352 11.89 -5.19 -16.67
CA LEU A 352 12.90 -5.50 -15.66
C LEU A 352 14.33 -5.42 -16.23
N LEU A 353 14.55 -5.86 -17.48
CA LEU A 353 15.84 -5.69 -18.15
C LEU A 353 16.13 -4.23 -18.51
N GLU A 354 15.13 -3.44 -18.91
CA GLU A 354 15.30 -2.00 -19.12
C GLU A 354 15.77 -1.29 -17.85
N TYR A 355 15.28 -1.68 -16.68
CA TYR A 355 15.76 -1.17 -15.39
C TYR A 355 17.26 -1.45 -15.20
N ARG A 356 17.72 -2.69 -15.45
CA ARG A 356 19.14 -3.05 -15.37
C ARG A 356 20.00 -2.26 -16.38
N PHE A 357 19.50 -2.10 -17.59
CA PHE A 357 20.19 -1.32 -18.61
C PHE A 357 20.34 0.16 -18.20
N ARG A 358 19.32 0.75 -17.59
CA ARG A 358 19.36 2.15 -17.11
C ARG A 358 20.34 2.36 -15.97
N THR A 359 20.58 1.34 -15.15
CA THR A 359 21.54 1.38 -14.02
C THR A 359 22.95 0.91 -14.39
N LEU A 360 23.22 0.67 -15.67
CA LEU A 360 24.50 0.13 -16.14
C LEU A 360 25.68 1.08 -15.88
N ASP A 361 25.49 2.39 -16.04
CA ASP A 361 26.58 3.35 -15.82
C ASP A 361 26.96 3.44 -14.33
N GLN A 362 25.98 3.38 -13.43
CA GLN A 362 26.24 3.29 -11.99
C GLN A 362 27.00 2.01 -11.63
N ALA A 363 26.64 0.87 -12.25
CA ALA A 363 27.35 -0.38 -12.07
C ALA A 363 28.78 -0.35 -12.61
N ARG A 364 29.04 0.35 -13.72
CA ARG A 364 30.38 0.59 -14.27
C ARG A 364 31.21 1.48 -13.34
N ASP A 365 30.62 2.53 -12.78
CA ASP A 365 31.31 3.41 -11.85
C ASP A 365 31.61 2.68 -10.54
N ARG A 366 30.72 1.82 -10.07
CA ARG A 366 31.00 0.94 -8.92
C ARG A 366 32.18 0.01 -9.18
N ALA A 367 32.27 -0.59 -10.35
CA ALA A 367 33.41 -1.42 -10.74
C ALA A 367 34.74 -0.63 -10.67
N LYS A 368 34.77 0.61 -11.16
CA LYS A 368 35.97 1.49 -11.10
C LYS A 368 36.34 1.81 -9.65
N VAL A 369 35.37 2.14 -8.79
CA VAL A 369 35.60 2.39 -7.34
C VAL A 369 36.28 1.20 -6.68
N LEU A 370 35.99 -0.03 -7.09
CA LEU A 370 36.62 -1.25 -6.58
C LEU A 370 37.92 -1.62 -7.29
N GLY A 371 38.46 -0.74 -8.15
CA GLY A 371 39.75 -0.93 -8.82
C GLY A 371 39.70 -1.75 -10.11
N HIS A 372 38.50 -2.10 -10.61
CA HIS A 372 38.35 -2.79 -11.87
C HIS A 372 38.47 -1.83 -13.05
N GLN A 373 39.30 -2.16 -14.04
CA GLN A 373 39.49 -1.32 -15.24
C GLN A 373 38.35 -1.45 -16.26
N LYS A 374 37.61 -2.54 -16.23
CA LYS A 374 36.51 -2.87 -17.14
C LYS A 374 35.43 -3.63 -16.40
N GLY A 375 34.24 -3.63 -17.01
CA GLY A 375 33.09 -4.37 -16.51
C GLY A 375 32.09 -3.47 -15.79
N ALA A 376 31.08 -4.09 -15.19
CA ALA A 376 30.04 -3.46 -14.40
C ALA A 376 29.77 -4.34 -13.18
N LEU A 377 29.57 -3.73 -12.03
CA LEU A 377 29.27 -4.41 -10.77
C LEU A 377 27.91 -3.89 -10.26
N TYR A 378 26.92 -4.73 -10.38
CA TYR A 378 25.57 -4.46 -9.92
C TYR A 378 25.40 -4.77 -8.43
#